data_1dfa8cf3749eccef4167136f764d643c
#
_entry.id   1dfa8cf3749eccef4167136f764d643c
#
_cell.length_a   1.000
_cell.length_b   1.000
_cell.length_c   1.000
_cell.angle_alpha   90.00
_cell.angle_beta   90.00
_cell.angle_gamma   90.00
#
_symmetry.space_group_name_H-M   'P 1'
#
loop_
_entity.id
_entity.type
_entity.pdbx_description
1 polymer ?
#
loop_
_entity_poly.entity_id
_entity_poly.type
_entity_poly.pdbx_seq_one_letter_code
_entity_poly.pdbx_strand_id
1 'polypeptide(L)'
;VGVNGTARGGTNNDDGELNYGRGDHTSTVLKAVLDADLKYRNLGMFVRVKAWHDFDLEDDSVPHGNAANGYAPDKNLSDKGFSRLGRFSGADLRANVYGNFDLDGKSLLTRIGYQTIDWGSPGTILGGLEQINPIDNPARLRAGAVPEETRIPIPAVFARLGLNKNTNVEA
;
A
#
# COMPACT_ATOMS: atom_id res chain seq x y z
N VAL A 1 -16.45 -12.84 -24.08
CA VAL A 1 -17.42 -13.38 -23.10
C VAL A 1 -18.61 -13.92 -23.89
N GLY A 2 -18.95 -15.20 -23.68
CA GLY A 2 -20.13 -15.78 -24.32
C GLY A 2 -21.40 -15.36 -23.60
N VAL A 3 -22.51 -15.30 -24.35
CA VAL A 3 -23.84 -15.26 -23.76
C VAL A 3 -23.98 -16.42 -22.78
N ASN A 4 -24.50 -16.22 -21.63
CA ASN A 4 -24.61 -17.16 -20.51
C ASN A 4 -23.33 -17.35 -19.67
N GLY A 5 -22.43 -16.38 -19.65
CA GLY A 5 -21.28 -16.39 -18.78
C GLY A 5 -20.19 -17.44 -19.09
N THR A 6 -20.27 -18.11 -20.24
CA THR A 6 -19.20 -19.01 -20.68
C THR A 6 -18.11 -18.24 -21.43
N ALA A 7 -16.90 -18.28 -20.94
CA ALA A 7 -15.76 -17.72 -21.62
C ALA A 7 -15.52 -18.46 -22.96
N ARG A 8 -15.37 -17.72 -24.04
CA ARG A 8 -15.04 -18.25 -25.35
C ARG A 8 -13.69 -17.69 -25.77
N GLY A 9 -12.69 -18.57 -25.79
CA GLY A 9 -11.38 -18.29 -26.35
C GLY A 9 -10.55 -17.24 -25.61
N GLY A 10 -9.27 -17.45 -25.50
CA GLY A 10 -8.33 -16.51 -24.92
C GLY A 10 -8.21 -16.59 -23.40
N THR A 11 -7.01 -16.33 -22.93
CA THR A 11 -6.65 -16.35 -21.52
C THR A 11 -7.06 -15.07 -20.77
N ASN A 12 -7.59 -14.09 -21.47
CA ASN A 12 -7.90 -12.76 -20.94
C ASN A 12 -9.40 -12.48 -21.08
N ASN A 13 -10.21 -13.24 -20.35
CA ASN A 13 -11.66 -13.06 -20.34
C ASN A 13 -12.03 -12.01 -19.32
N ASP A 14 -12.91 -11.11 -19.70
CA ASP A 14 -13.56 -10.19 -18.79
C ASP A 14 -14.60 -10.94 -17.97
N ASP A 15 -14.27 -11.20 -16.71
CA ASP A 15 -15.15 -11.87 -15.75
C ASP A 15 -16.00 -10.87 -14.94
N GLY A 16 -15.79 -9.58 -15.12
CA GLY A 16 -16.44 -8.54 -14.34
C GLY A 16 -17.97 -8.59 -14.42
N GLU A 17 -18.53 -8.87 -15.60
CA GLU A 17 -19.98 -9.02 -15.79
C GLU A 17 -20.58 -10.26 -15.11
N LEU A 18 -19.74 -11.22 -14.73
CA LEU A 18 -20.19 -12.42 -14.01
C LEU A 18 -20.31 -12.15 -12.50
N ASN A 19 -19.53 -11.25 -12.01
CA ASN A 19 -19.38 -10.98 -10.57
C ASN A 19 -20.21 -9.77 -10.13
N TYR A 20 -20.41 -8.81 -11.03
CA TYR A 20 -21.10 -7.55 -10.73
C TYR A 20 -22.14 -7.25 -11.80
N GLY A 21 -23.37 -7.00 -11.39
CA GLY A 21 -24.45 -6.54 -12.23
C GLY A 21 -24.37 -5.03 -12.51
N ARG A 22 -25.21 -4.57 -13.42
CA ARG A 22 -25.29 -3.14 -13.71
C ARG A 22 -25.80 -2.36 -12.51
N GLY A 23 -24.96 -1.48 -11.97
CA GLY A 23 -25.28 -0.63 -10.81
C GLY A 23 -24.80 -1.22 -9.47
N ASP A 24 -24.18 -2.39 -9.46
CA ASP A 24 -23.59 -2.94 -8.25
C ASP A 24 -22.32 -2.17 -7.88
N HIS A 25 -22.06 -2.06 -6.59
CA HIS A 25 -20.81 -1.54 -6.08
C HIS A 25 -19.74 -2.62 -6.20
N THR A 26 -18.57 -2.24 -6.68
CA THR A 26 -17.42 -3.16 -6.78
C THR A 26 -16.48 -3.08 -5.59
N SER A 27 -16.58 -2.01 -4.80
CA SER A 27 -15.74 -1.76 -3.64
C SER A 27 -16.31 -0.61 -2.81
N THR A 28 -16.54 -0.83 -1.53
CA THR A 28 -16.96 0.18 -0.55
C THR A 28 -15.98 0.20 0.60
N VAL A 29 -15.02 1.13 0.55
CA VAL A 29 -13.90 1.19 1.50
C VAL A 29 -14.13 2.24 2.58
N LEU A 30 -14.10 1.80 3.84
CA LEU A 30 -13.89 2.69 4.99
C LEU A 30 -12.41 2.71 5.33
N LYS A 31 -11.81 3.90 5.34
CA LYS A 31 -10.41 4.10 5.68
C LYS A 31 -10.27 5.15 6.80
N ALA A 32 -9.43 4.84 7.78
CA ALA A 32 -9.05 5.76 8.85
C ALA A 32 -7.53 5.92 8.90
N VAL A 33 -7.06 7.16 9.06
CA VAL A 33 -5.64 7.49 9.24
C VAL A 33 -5.51 8.39 10.45
N LEU A 34 -4.63 8.00 11.38
CA LEU A 34 -4.29 8.79 12.56
C LEU A 34 -2.80 9.08 12.56
N ASP A 35 -2.43 10.34 12.63
CA ASP A 35 -1.06 10.82 12.75
C ASP A 35 -0.84 11.49 14.11
N ALA A 36 0.28 11.15 14.75
CA ALA A 36 0.75 11.81 15.95
C ALA A 36 2.24 12.14 15.81
N ASP A 37 2.61 13.40 16.04
CA ASP A 37 3.99 13.87 16.03
C ASP A 37 4.30 14.60 17.33
N LEU A 38 5.12 13.97 18.17
CA LEU A 38 5.55 14.52 19.45
C LEU A 38 6.97 15.03 19.32
N LYS A 39 7.20 16.30 19.71
CA LYS A 39 8.50 16.97 19.63
C LYS A 39 8.97 17.44 20.97
N TYR A 40 10.23 17.14 21.30
CA TYR A 40 10.90 17.61 22.47
C TYR A 40 12.34 18.01 22.14
N ARG A 41 12.62 19.30 22.14
CA ARG A 41 13.91 19.88 21.76
C ARG A 41 14.33 19.42 20.34
N ASN A 42 15.45 18.72 20.24
CA ASN A 42 16.00 18.18 18.99
C ASN A 42 15.53 16.75 18.67
N LEU A 43 14.70 16.15 19.52
CA LEU A 43 14.14 14.80 19.34
C LEU A 43 12.66 14.88 19.01
N GLY A 44 12.17 13.88 18.31
CA GLY A 44 10.75 13.70 18.08
C GLY A 44 10.39 12.23 17.89
N MET A 45 9.10 11.97 17.97
CA MET A 45 8.50 10.66 17.70
C MET A 45 7.31 10.86 16.78
N PHE A 46 7.30 10.16 15.67
CA PHE A 46 6.20 10.12 14.74
C PHE A 46 5.52 8.76 14.75
N VAL A 47 4.19 8.76 14.83
CA VAL A 47 3.36 7.55 14.72
C VAL A 47 2.25 7.82 13.72
N ARG A 48 2.09 6.95 12.75
CA ARG A 48 0.93 6.89 11.83
C ARG A 48 0.31 5.51 11.92
N VAL A 49 -0.98 5.45 12.17
CA VAL A 49 -1.79 4.25 12.06
C VAL A 49 -2.77 4.46 10.91
N LYS A 50 -2.79 3.54 9.97
CA LYS A 50 -3.77 3.49 8.90
C LYS A 50 -4.51 2.15 9.00
N ALA A 51 -5.83 2.20 8.95
CA ALA A 51 -6.68 1.00 8.90
C ALA A 51 -7.71 1.16 7.78
N TRP A 52 -8.08 0.06 7.15
CA TRP A 52 -9.11 0.04 6.12
C TRP A 52 -9.88 -1.26 6.12
N HIS A 53 -11.11 -1.19 5.63
CA HIS A 53 -11.98 -2.33 5.41
C HIS A 53 -12.84 -2.08 4.17
N ASP A 54 -12.85 -3.03 3.26
CA ASP A 54 -13.70 -3.02 2.08
C ASP A 54 -14.87 -3.97 2.31
N PHE A 55 -16.05 -3.41 2.50
CA PHE A 55 -17.26 -4.17 2.85
C PHE A 55 -17.72 -5.07 1.71
N ASP A 56 -17.64 -4.61 0.46
CA ASP A 56 -18.11 -5.39 -0.68
C ASP A 56 -17.18 -6.59 -0.95
N LEU A 57 -15.85 -6.39 -0.84
CA LEU A 57 -14.88 -7.45 -1.14
C LEU A 57 -14.58 -8.38 0.03
N GLU A 58 -14.78 -7.94 1.28
CA GLU A 58 -14.49 -8.73 2.48
C GLU A 58 -15.72 -9.45 3.03
N ASP A 59 -16.87 -8.79 3.00
CA ASP A 59 -18.06 -9.27 3.69
C ASP A 59 -19.08 -9.90 2.74
N ASP A 60 -19.09 -9.51 1.44
CA ASP A 60 -20.02 -10.02 0.46
C ASP A 60 -19.54 -11.31 -0.22
N SER A 61 -20.49 -12.09 -0.71
CA SER A 61 -20.23 -13.29 -1.52
C SER A 61 -20.06 -12.92 -2.98
N VAL A 62 -18.89 -12.42 -3.36
CA VAL A 62 -18.55 -12.12 -4.76
C VAL A 62 -17.81 -13.31 -5.35
N PRO A 63 -18.42 -14.05 -6.32
CA PRO A 63 -17.75 -15.15 -7.00
C PRO A 63 -16.49 -14.68 -7.72
N HIS A 64 -15.48 -15.53 -7.79
CA HIS A 64 -14.21 -15.21 -8.39
C HIS A 64 -13.91 -16.13 -9.58
N GLY A 65 -13.58 -15.53 -10.73
CA GLY A 65 -13.22 -16.23 -11.95
C GLY A 65 -14.41 -16.83 -12.74
N ASN A 66 -14.13 -17.81 -13.59
CA ASN A 66 -15.13 -18.52 -14.37
C ASN A 66 -14.75 -19.98 -14.62
N ALA A 67 -15.75 -20.80 -15.01
CA ALA A 67 -15.57 -22.24 -15.23
C ALA A 67 -14.53 -22.59 -16.32
N ALA A 68 -14.32 -21.73 -17.32
CA ALA A 68 -13.34 -21.97 -18.38
C ALA A 68 -11.90 -21.86 -17.89
N ASN A 69 -11.66 -21.16 -16.81
CA ASN A 69 -10.34 -21.03 -16.17
C ASN A 69 -10.10 -22.07 -15.07
N GLY A 70 -10.92 -23.11 -15.00
CA GLY A 70 -10.85 -24.09 -13.92
C GLY A 70 -11.35 -23.55 -12.58
N TYR A 71 -12.12 -22.49 -12.60
CA TYR A 71 -12.67 -21.84 -11.45
C TYR A 71 -13.70 -22.74 -10.74
N ALA A 72 -13.57 -22.83 -9.42
CA ALA A 72 -14.58 -23.49 -8.59
C ALA A 72 -15.65 -22.44 -8.21
N PRO A 73 -16.94 -22.65 -8.58
CA PRO A 73 -18.00 -21.66 -8.39
C PRO A 73 -18.36 -21.41 -6.92
N ASP A 74 -17.84 -22.21 -6.00
CA ASP A 74 -17.97 -22.06 -4.56
C ASP A 74 -16.90 -21.15 -3.92
N LYS A 75 -16.00 -20.57 -4.72
CA LYS A 75 -14.97 -19.65 -4.24
C LYS A 75 -15.44 -18.21 -4.36
N ASN A 76 -15.21 -17.46 -3.30
CA ASN A 76 -15.54 -16.04 -3.21
C ASN A 76 -14.28 -15.20 -2.97
N LEU A 77 -14.33 -13.91 -3.35
CA LEU A 77 -13.25 -12.96 -3.07
C LEU A 77 -13.03 -12.76 -1.57
N SER A 78 -14.08 -12.89 -0.75
CA SER A 78 -14.02 -12.84 0.72
C SER A 78 -13.35 -14.07 1.36
N ASP A 79 -13.10 -15.15 0.61
CA ASP A 79 -12.33 -16.29 1.12
C ASP A 79 -10.95 -15.86 1.60
N LYS A 80 -10.52 -16.35 2.77
CA LYS A 80 -9.30 -15.91 3.47
C LYS A 80 -8.04 -15.86 2.61
N GLY A 81 -7.92 -16.72 1.60
CA GLY A 81 -6.81 -16.73 0.66
C GLY A 81 -6.78 -15.47 -0.20
N PHE A 82 -7.91 -15.14 -0.81
CA PHE A 82 -8.05 -13.98 -1.71
C PHE A 82 -8.08 -12.68 -0.94
N SER A 83 -8.84 -12.60 0.14
CA SER A 83 -8.90 -11.44 1.02
C SER A 83 -7.53 -11.02 1.53
N ARG A 84 -6.69 -12.00 1.94
CA ARG A 84 -5.32 -11.74 2.37
C ARG A 84 -4.43 -11.23 1.24
N LEU A 85 -4.52 -11.84 0.05
CA LEU A 85 -3.73 -11.42 -1.12
C LEU A 85 -4.16 -10.05 -1.64
N GLY A 86 -5.47 -9.80 -1.68
CA GLY A 86 -6.05 -8.52 -2.10
C GLY A 86 -5.92 -7.42 -1.06
N ARG A 87 -5.62 -7.78 0.20
CA ARG A 87 -5.59 -6.84 1.32
C ARG A 87 -6.86 -5.99 1.37
N PHE A 88 -8.01 -6.66 1.27
CA PHE A 88 -9.30 -5.98 1.29
C PHE A 88 -9.57 -5.31 2.64
N SER A 89 -9.04 -5.87 3.71
CA SER A 89 -8.97 -5.26 5.02
C SER A 89 -7.55 -5.29 5.58
N GLY A 90 -7.24 -4.39 6.51
CA GLY A 90 -5.93 -4.38 7.14
C GLY A 90 -5.60 -3.12 7.92
N ALA A 91 -4.39 -3.14 8.48
CA ALA A 91 -3.80 -1.98 9.12
C ALA A 91 -2.30 -1.91 8.86
N ASP A 92 -1.78 -0.69 8.72
CA ASP A 92 -0.36 -0.39 8.62
C ASP A 92 0.04 0.54 9.76
N LEU A 93 1.23 0.31 10.31
CA LEU A 93 1.84 1.12 11.34
C LEU A 93 3.17 1.70 10.82
N ARG A 94 3.34 3.03 10.95
CA ARG A 94 4.64 3.69 10.91
C ARG A 94 4.91 4.26 12.29
N ALA A 95 6.05 3.94 12.87
CA ALA A 95 6.44 4.46 14.17
C ALA A 95 7.95 4.62 14.20
N ASN A 96 8.42 5.84 14.29
CA ASN A 96 9.85 6.13 14.36
C ASN A 96 10.16 7.25 15.36
N VAL A 97 11.35 7.19 15.91
CA VAL A 97 11.95 8.28 16.67
C VAL A 97 12.96 8.96 15.75
N TYR A 98 12.99 10.28 15.77
CA TYR A 98 13.92 11.07 14.98
C TYR A 98 14.65 12.10 15.83
N GLY A 99 15.83 12.49 15.35
CA GLY A 99 16.64 13.53 15.97
C GLY A 99 17.21 14.46 14.91
N ASN A 100 17.21 15.77 15.23
CA ASN A 100 17.86 16.81 14.42
C ASN A 100 19.02 17.39 15.23
N PHE A 101 20.23 17.21 14.72
CA PHE A 101 21.45 17.65 15.39
C PHE A 101 22.21 18.62 14.51
N ASP A 102 22.94 19.52 15.14
CA ASP A 102 23.94 20.37 14.47
C ASP A 102 25.33 19.78 14.74
N LEU A 103 26.06 19.48 13.68
CA LEU A 103 27.44 19.00 13.71
C LEU A 103 28.33 20.04 13.01
N ASP A 104 28.88 20.98 13.76
CA ASP A 104 29.74 22.05 13.25
C ASP A 104 29.10 22.84 12.09
N GLY A 105 27.84 23.26 12.28
CA GLY A 105 27.07 23.98 11.26
C GLY A 105 26.50 23.11 10.15
N LYS A 106 26.62 21.79 10.25
CA LYS A 106 26.00 20.81 9.33
C LYS A 106 24.81 20.16 10.01
N SER A 107 23.67 20.13 9.33
CA SER A 107 22.48 19.48 9.87
C SER A 107 22.57 17.96 9.73
N LEU A 108 22.36 17.22 10.81
CA LEU A 108 22.22 15.78 10.80
C LEU A 108 20.79 15.42 11.26
N LEU A 109 20.01 14.82 10.35
CA LEU A 109 18.75 14.16 10.66
C LEU A 109 18.98 12.66 10.82
N THR A 110 18.50 12.09 11.92
CA THR A 110 18.50 10.64 12.12
C THR A 110 17.07 10.16 12.37
N ARG A 111 16.71 8.99 11.89
CA ARG A 111 15.43 8.31 12.19
C ARG A 111 15.66 6.84 12.41
N ILE A 112 14.98 6.26 13.39
CA ILE A 112 15.01 4.83 13.71
C ILE A 112 13.62 4.31 14.00
N GLY A 113 13.25 3.19 13.40
CA GLY A 113 11.94 2.55 13.61
C GLY A 113 11.30 2.09 12.30
N TYR A 114 9.99 1.83 12.37
CA TYR A 114 9.19 1.47 11.20
C TYR A 114 8.89 2.73 10.37
N GLN A 115 9.46 2.80 9.19
CA GLN A 115 9.40 3.99 8.34
C GLN A 115 9.42 3.63 6.85
N THR A 116 8.99 4.57 6.01
CA THR A 116 9.25 4.52 4.58
C THR A 116 10.44 5.42 4.27
N ILE A 117 11.34 4.92 3.43
CA ILE A 117 12.50 5.66 2.94
C ILE A 117 12.20 6.06 1.49
N ASP A 118 12.37 7.34 1.19
CA ASP A 118 12.15 7.89 -0.14
C ASP A 118 13.45 8.54 -0.62
N TRP A 119 14.13 7.86 -1.54
CA TRP A 119 15.34 8.38 -2.17
C TRP A 119 15.08 8.92 -3.58
N GLY A 120 13.96 9.60 -3.73
CA GLY A 120 13.57 10.24 -4.97
C GLY A 120 12.40 9.58 -5.66
N SER A 121 11.90 10.27 -6.69
CA SER A 121 10.79 9.78 -7.48
C SER A 121 11.25 8.68 -8.43
N PRO A 122 10.48 7.60 -8.60
CA PRO A 122 10.81 6.59 -9.59
C PRO A 122 10.80 7.26 -10.95
N GLY A 123 11.90 7.17 -11.57
CA GLY A 123 11.86 7.19 -13.01
C GLY A 123 11.07 5.97 -13.54
N THR A 124 10.90 5.89 -14.80
CA THR A 124 10.30 4.78 -15.54
C THR A 124 11.05 3.45 -15.40
N ILE A 125 12.07 3.37 -14.55
CA ILE A 125 12.94 2.20 -14.40
C ILE A 125 12.50 1.41 -13.18
N LEU A 126 11.91 0.25 -13.41
CA LEU A 126 11.67 -0.75 -12.38
C LEU A 126 13.01 -1.23 -11.81
N GLY A 127 13.16 -1.21 -10.49
CA GLY A 127 14.38 -1.67 -9.84
C GLY A 127 15.30 -0.56 -9.33
N GLY A 128 14.84 0.69 -9.28
CA GLY A 128 15.60 1.82 -8.73
C GLY A 128 15.61 1.88 -7.20
N LEU A 129 16.15 2.95 -6.68
CA LEU A 129 16.29 3.23 -5.23
C LEU A 129 14.97 3.21 -4.44
N GLU A 130 13.83 3.20 -5.12
CA GLU A 130 12.51 3.09 -4.50
C GLU A 130 12.17 1.71 -3.95
N GLN A 131 12.86 0.67 -4.40
CA GLN A 131 12.56 -0.71 -3.99
C GLN A 131 13.06 -1.07 -2.60
N ILE A 132 13.61 -0.12 -1.87
CA ILE A 132 13.93 -0.35 -0.46
C ILE A 132 12.68 -0.67 0.37
N ASN A 133 11.53 -0.10 0.01
CA ASN A 133 10.24 -0.43 0.63
C ASN A 133 9.46 -1.42 -0.23
N PRO A 134 8.90 -2.49 0.36
CA PRO A 134 7.94 -3.34 -0.36
C PRO A 134 6.73 -2.53 -0.83
N ILE A 135 6.17 -2.92 -1.97
CA ILE A 135 5.02 -2.24 -2.56
C ILE A 135 3.76 -3.06 -2.32
N ASP A 136 2.73 -2.42 -1.77
CA ASP A 136 1.37 -2.94 -1.70
C ASP A 136 0.67 -2.67 -3.04
N ASN A 137 0.79 -3.62 -3.98
CA ASN A 137 0.13 -3.47 -5.27
C ASN A 137 -1.40 -3.39 -5.18
N PRO A 138 -2.10 -4.18 -4.35
CA PRO A 138 -3.53 -4.03 -4.14
C PRO A 138 -3.93 -2.61 -3.68
N ALA A 139 -3.10 -1.93 -2.91
CA ALA A 139 -3.38 -0.56 -2.48
C ALA A 139 -3.56 0.42 -3.65
N ARG A 140 -2.92 0.15 -4.80
CA ARG A 140 -3.06 1.00 -6.00
C ARG A 140 -4.46 0.96 -6.61
N LEU A 141 -5.14 -0.15 -6.42
CA LEU A 141 -6.49 -0.41 -6.96
C LEU A 141 -7.58 -0.07 -5.95
N ARG A 142 -7.21 0.19 -4.70
CA ARG A 142 -8.16 0.51 -3.64
C ARG A 142 -8.75 1.89 -3.84
N ALA A 143 -10.06 2.01 -3.69
CA ALA A 143 -10.75 3.29 -3.79
C ALA A 143 -10.16 4.33 -2.81
N GLY A 144 -9.87 5.52 -3.31
CA GLY A 144 -9.30 6.62 -2.51
C GLY A 144 -7.86 6.40 -2.03
N ALA A 145 -7.11 5.47 -2.63
CA ALA A 145 -5.68 5.30 -2.34
C ALA A 145 -4.85 6.45 -2.90
N VAL A 146 -3.81 6.82 -2.17
CA VAL A 146 -2.80 7.78 -2.62
C VAL A 146 -1.45 7.07 -2.80
N PRO A 147 -0.55 7.55 -3.68
CA PRO A 147 0.71 6.88 -3.99
C PRO A 147 1.56 6.54 -2.77
N GLU A 148 1.57 7.42 -1.76
CA GLU A 148 2.33 7.24 -0.52
C GLU A 148 1.85 6.06 0.32
N GLU A 149 0.61 5.61 0.12
CA GLU A 149 0.02 4.47 0.83
C GLU A 149 0.42 3.13 0.24
N THR A 150 1.01 3.14 -0.94
CA THR A 150 1.46 1.90 -1.62
C THR A 150 2.77 1.35 -1.07
N ARG A 151 3.54 2.15 -0.32
CA ARG A 151 4.81 1.72 0.28
C ARG A 151 4.57 1.15 1.66
N ILE A 152 4.99 -0.10 1.87
CA ILE A 152 4.91 -0.77 3.18
C ILE A 152 6.10 -0.30 4.03
N PRO A 153 5.87 0.19 5.26
CA PRO A 153 6.94 0.57 6.17
C PRO A 153 7.83 -0.61 6.53
N ILE A 154 9.12 -0.37 6.67
CA ILE A 154 10.11 -1.35 7.11
C ILE A 154 10.83 -0.87 8.36
N PRO A 155 11.34 -1.77 9.21
CA PRO A 155 12.26 -1.40 10.28
C PRO A 155 13.59 -0.94 9.65
N ALA A 156 13.98 0.30 9.92
CA ALA A 156 15.20 0.88 9.35
C ALA A 156 15.81 1.92 10.27
N VAL A 157 17.12 2.14 10.08
CA VAL A 157 17.84 3.31 10.54
C VAL A 157 18.13 4.18 9.32
N PHE A 158 17.84 5.44 9.40
CA PHE A 158 18.07 6.40 8.34
C PHE A 158 18.84 7.58 8.88
N ALA A 159 19.80 8.07 8.11
CA ALA A 159 20.54 9.30 8.42
C ALA A 159 20.65 10.17 7.18
N ARG A 160 20.53 11.48 7.37
CA ARG A 160 20.78 12.51 6.35
C ARG A 160 21.72 13.56 6.91
N LEU A 161 22.89 13.70 6.29
CA LEU A 161 23.87 14.74 6.62
C LEU A 161 23.87 15.83 5.54
N GLY A 162 23.56 17.06 5.93
CA GLY A 162 23.70 18.22 5.06
C GLY A 162 25.17 18.65 5.00
N LEU A 163 25.81 18.51 3.84
CA LEU A 163 27.20 18.93 3.64
C LEU A 163 27.31 20.45 3.37
N ASN A 164 26.35 20.98 2.63
CA ASN A 164 26.19 22.38 2.33
C ASN A 164 24.75 22.69 1.94
N LYS A 165 24.44 23.94 1.54
CA LYS A 165 23.08 24.39 1.20
C LYS A 165 22.41 23.58 0.07
N ASN A 166 23.18 22.91 -0.77
CA ASN A 166 22.70 22.26 -1.99
C ASN A 166 23.02 20.76 -2.04
N THR A 167 23.72 20.22 -1.03
CA THR A 167 24.19 18.82 -1.06
C THR A 167 23.92 18.13 0.26
N ASN A 168 23.24 17.00 0.18
CA ASN A 168 22.99 16.09 1.30
C ASN A 168 23.54 14.71 0.97
N VAL A 169 23.95 13.98 1.98
CA VAL A 169 24.26 12.55 1.92
C VAL A 169 23.27 11.81 2.78
N GLU A 170 22.69 10.73 2.26
CA GLU A 170 21.72 9.90 2.95
C GLU A 170 22.19 8.45 2.98
N ALA A 171 21.89 7.76 4.08
CA ALA A 171 22.20 6.35 4.32
C ALA A 171 21.06 5.66 5.10
#